data_32139a0ab9fbdeb5cfa22a9c962a59e9
#
_entry.id   32139a0ab9fbdeb5cfa22a9c962a59e9
#
_cell.length_a   1.000
_cell.length_b   1.000
_cell.length_c   1.000
_cell.angle_alpha   90.00
_cell.angle_beta   90.00
_cell.angle_gamma   90.00
#
_symmetry.space_group_name_H-M   'P 1'
#
loop_
_entity.id
_entity.type
_entity.pdbx_description
1 polymer ?
#
loop_
_entity_poly.entity_id
_entity_poly.type
_entity_poly.pdbx_seq_one_letter_code
_entity_poly.pdbx_strand_id
1 'polypeptide(L)'
;MIKDNQKRLNNFHVVLDAIVILLSYALAWYIQIGNPWSGVTAHNKQAMAAVYLIAAVIIVPLYLILYAFFHLYTPKRVQGRRLELANILKANTIGLLSIALVLFACRKNDYFGNFSGQMLVLFFVINVIAEFSVRSILRRALRSMRSKGYNQKHLLLVGYSRAAEGFIDRVNANPEWGYKVRGILDDHEEWGKEYKNIRVIGKTTDLDEILALNTLDEIAITLSINEYGDLERIVAVCEKSGVHTKFIPDYHNFIPTKPFMEDLQGLPVIHIRHVPLTSLMNATMKRGVDIFGAVVALVLFSPFMLLTVIGIKVTSPGPVIFSQERVGLHNKSFKMYKFRSMAVQPPRSEERRVGKE
;
A
#
# COMPACT_ATOMS: atom_id res chain seq x y z
N MET A 1 -5.61 7.64 -29.03
CA MET A 1 -6.63 6.62 -28.71
C MET A 1 -6.67 6.20 -27.23
N ILE A 2 -5.57 6.07 -26.50
CA ILE A 2 -5.58 5.56 -25.11
C ILE A 2 -5.97 6.61 -24.08
N LYS A 3 -5.57 7.87 -24.26
CA LYS A 3 -6.01 8.99 -23.39
C LYS A 3 -7.53 9.11 -23.32
N ASP A 4 -8.24 8.88 -24.44
CA ASP A 4 -9.69 8.98 -24.49
C ASP A 4 -10.40 7.85 -23.75
N ASN A 5 -9.92 6.61 -23.87
CA ASN A 5 -10.50 5.47 -23.16
C ASN A 5 -10.26 5.53 -21.65
N GLN A 6 -9.10 6.06 -21.22
CA GLN A 6 -8.78 6.26 -19.81
C GLN A 6 -9.67 7.33 -19.18
N LYS A 7 -9.87 8.47 -19.87
CA LYS A 7 -10.74 9.54 -19.43
C LYS A 7 -12.21 9.07 -19.33
N ARG A 8 -12.67 8.31 -20.33
CA ARG A 8 -14.01 7.70 -20.30
C ARG A 8 -14.19 6.74 -19.13
N LEU A 9 -13.19 5.90 -18.85
CA LEU A 9 -13.22 4.96 -17.71
C LEU A 9 -13.25 5.71 -16.37
N ASN A 10 -12.49 6.79 -16.23
CA ASN A 10 -12.51 7.61 -15.02
C ASN A 10 -13.88 8.29 -14.84
N ASN A 11 -14.46 8.86 -15.90
CA ASN A 11 -15.80 9.45 -15.84
C ASN A 11 -16.86 8.40 -15.48
N PHE A 12 -16.74 7.18 -16.00
CA PHE A 12 -17.61 6.08 -15.63
C PHE A 12 -17.50 5.73 -14.14
N HIS A 13 -16.29 5.71 -13.56
CA HIS A 13 -16.12 5.50 -12.12
C HIS A 13 -16.77 6.60 -11.28
N VAL A 14 -16.62 7.87 -11.68
CA VAL A 14 -17.25 9.00 -10.97
C VAL A 14 -18.77 8.87 -10.96
N VAL A 15 -19.37 8.54 -12.11
CA VAL A 15 -20.84 8.34 -12.20
C VAL A 15 -21.28 7.13 -11.38
N LEU A 16 -20.53 6.03 -11.43
CA LEU A 16 -20.82 4.84 -10.67
C LEU A 16 -20.77 5.10 -9.16
N ASP A 17 -19.72 5.79 -8.68
CA ASP A 17 -19.59 6.15 -7.27
C ASP A 17 -20.74 7.10 -6.84
N ALA A 18 -21.12 8.07 -7.67
CA ALA A 18 -22.27 8.92 -7.37
C ALA A 18 -23.55 8.11 -7.16
N ILE A 19 -23.79 7.11 -8.00
CA ILE A 19 -24.94 6.19 -7.87
C ILE A 19 -24.82 5.36 -6.59
N VAL A 20 -23.64 4.82 -6.29
CA VAL A 20 -23.40 4.01 -5.07
C VAL A 20 -23.62 4.84 -3.82
N ILE A 21 -23.09 6.06 -3.76
CA ILE A 21 -23.27 6.99 -2.63
C ILE A 21 -24.76 7.29 -2.45
N LEU A 22 -25.46 7.62 -3.53
CA LEU A 22 -26.90 7.94 -3.50
C LEU A 22 -27.73 6.75 -3.02
N LEU A 23 -27.47 5.55 -3.55
CA LEU A 23 -28.17 4.33 -3.15
C LEU A 23 -27.86 3.93 -1.70
N SER A 24 -26.60 4.07 -1.26
CA SER A 24 -26.20 3.82 0.12
C SER A 24 -26.89 4.78 1.10
N TYR A 25 -27.00 6.04 0.71
CA TYR A 25 -27.69 7.06 1.48
C TYR A 25 -29.20 6.80 1.53
N ALA A 26 -29.84 6.51 0.40
CA ALA A 26 -31.25 6.17 0.33
C ALA A 26 -31.58 4.91 1.13
N LEU A 27 -30.71 3.90 1.07
CA LEU A 27 -30.88 2.66 1.84
C LEU A 27 -30.76 2.93 3.37
N ALA A 28 -29.79 3.73 3.77
CA ALA A 28 -29.64 4.11 5.19
C ALA A 28 -30.85 4.89 5.69
N TRP A 29 -31.36 5.82 4.87
CA TRP A 29 -32.58 6.57 5.17
C TRP A 29 -33.79 5.62 5.26
N TYR A 30 -33.96 4.70 4.31
CA TYR A 30 -35.07 3.75 4.30
C TYR A 30 -35.06 2.85 5.55
N ILE A 31 -33.90 2.31 5.93
CA ILE A 31 -33.77 1.44 7.10
C ILE A 31 -34.12 2.20 8.38
N GLN A 32 -33.64 3.43 8.54
CA GLN A 32 -33.79 4.20 9.78
C GLN A 32 -35.13 4.92 9.91
N ILE A 33 -35.68 5.44 8.83
CA ILE A 33 -36.82 6.35 8.84
C ILE A 33 -37.96 5.88 7.94
N GLY A 34 -37.64 5.45 6.73
CA GLY A 34 -38.60 5.16 5.68
C GLY A 34 -39.45 3.92 5.91
N ASN A 35 -38.92 2.93 6.62
CA ASN A 35 -39.58 1.65 6.77
C ASN A 35 -40.85 1.78 7.69
N PRO A 36 -41.88 0.92 7.51
CA PRO A 36 -43.10 0.94 8.30
C PRO A 36 -42.88 0.74 9.83
N TRP A 37 -41.82 0.04 10.19
CA TRP A 37 -41.48 -0.34 11.55
C TRP A 37 -40.62 0.68 12.29
N SER A 38 -40.30 1.81 11.66
CA SER A 38 -39.42 2.86 12.24
C SER A 38 -40.04 3.66 13.38
N GLY A 39 -41.33 3.49 13.68
CA GLY A 39 -42.04 4.25 14.68
C GLY A 39 -42.30 5.73 14.32
N VAL A 40 -41.82 6.19 13.15
CA VAL A 40 -42.01 7.57 12.68
C VAL A 40 -43.36 7.69 11.97
N THR A 41 -44.19 8.67 12.38
CA THR A 41 -45.48 8.91 11.76
C THR A 41 -45.36 9.35 10.29
N ALA A 42 -46.37 9.05 9.44
CA ALA A 42 -46.34 9.39 8.01
C ALA A 42 -46.18 10.90 7.76
N HIS A 43 -46.79 11.73 8.59
CA HIS A 43 -46.65 13.18 8.48
C HIS A 43 -45.23 13.67 8.73
N ASN A 44 -44.58 13.14 9.76
CA ASN A 44 -43.17 13.46 10.06
C ASN A 44 -42.24 12.94 9.00
N LYS A 45 -42.51 11.78 8.39
CA LYS A 45 -41.72 11.24 7.27
C LYS A 45 -41.69 12.20 6.06
N GLN A 46 -42.80 12.79 5.71
CA GLN A 46 -42.89 13.76 4.60
C GLN A 46 -42.11 15.04 4.88
N ALA A 47 -42.26 15.60 6.09
CA ALA A 47 -41.52 16.80 6.50
C ALA A 47 -40.01 16.57 6.50
N MET A 48 -39.59 15.41 7.00
CA MET A 48 -38.17 15.02 7.06
C MET A 48 -37.58 14.69 5.67
N ALA A 49 -38.38 14.15 4.74
CA ALA A 49 -37.91 13.75 3.42
C ALA A 49 -37.23 14.89 2.64
N ALA A 50 -37.78 16.10 2.74
CA ALA A 50 -37.23 17.29 2.05
C ALA A 50 -35.82 17.62 2.61
N VAL A 51 -35.62 17.55 3.92
CA VAL A 51 -34.30 17.81 4.56
C VAL A 51 -33.27 16.78 4.14
N TYR A 52 -33.66 15.51 4.11
CA TYR A 52 -32.75 14.42 3.70
C TYR A 52 -32.44 14.48 2.19
N LEU A 53 -33.38 14.93 1.35
CA LEU A 53 -33.14 15.17 -0.08
C LEU A 53 -32.11 16.29 -0.30
N ILE A 54 -32.28 17.42 0.41
CA ILE A 54 -31.31 18.53 0.35
C ILE A 54 -29.92 18.04 0.83
N ALA A 55 -29.88 17.27 1.91
CA ALA A 55 -28.63 16.70 2.40
C ALA A 55 -27.97 15.76 1.35
N ALA A 56 -28.74 14.93 0.65
CA ALA A 56 -28.23 14.07 -0.42
C ALA A 56 -27.54 14.86 -1.54
N VAL A 57 -28.13 15.99 -1.96
CA VAL A 57 -27.57 16.88 -3.00
C VAL A 57 -26.22 17.46 -2.58
N ILE A 58 -26.00 17.65 -1.29
CA ILE A 58 -24.72 18.15 -0.74
C ILE A 58 -23.73 17.01 -0.52
N ILE A 59 -24.19 15.87 0.00
CA ILE A 59 -23.36 14.73 0.36
C ILE A 59 -22.70 14.09 -0.85
N VAL A 60 -23.44 13.90 -1.95
CA VAL A 60 -22.88 13.25 -3.15
C VAL A 60 -21.67 14.00 -3.70
N PRO A 61 -21.74 15.30 -4.05
CA PRO A 61 -20.57 16.01 -4.54
C PRO A 61 -19.44 16.11 -3.53
N LEU A 62 -19.74 16.25 -2.23
CA LEU A 62 -18.72 16.25 -1.17
C LEU A 62 -17.91 14.95 -1.19
N TYR A 63 -18.56 13.79 -1.24
CA TYR A 63 -17.89 12.51 -1.27
C TYR A 63 -17.11 12.30 -2.57
N LEU A 64 -17.62 12.73 -3.71
CA LEU A 64 -16.90 12.66 -4.99
C LEU A 64 -15.61 13.50 -4.95
N ILE A 65 -15.64 14.69 -4.35
CA ILE A 65 -14.46 15.54 -4.15
C ILE A 65 -13.46 14.84 -3.22
N LEU A 66 -13.93 14.27 -2.12
CA LEU A 66 -13.06 13.50 -1.19
C LEU A 66 -12.44 12.29 -1.88
N TYR A 67 -13.20 11.56 -2.72
CA TYR A 67 -12.68 10.43 -3.47
C TYR A 67 -11.60 10.85 -4.49
N ALA A 68 -11.78 12.00 -5.12
CA ALA A 68 -10.75 12.60 -5.99
C ALA A 68 -9.49 12.99 -5.18
N PHE A 69 -9.67 13.64 -4.04
CA PHE A 69 -8.58 14.06 -3.15
C PHE A 69 -7.75 12.85 -2.64
N PHE A 70 -8.43 11.76 -2.27
CA PHE A 70 -7.75 10.52 -1.86
C PHE A 70 -7.30 9.64 -3.03
N HIS A 71 -7.19 10.20 -4.24
CA HIS A 71 -6.67 9.54 -5.43
C HIS A 71 -7.37 8.21 -5.79
N LEU A 72 -8.69 8.12 -5.54
CA LEU A 72 -9.47 6.94 -5.90
C LEU A 72 -9.76 6.85 -7.41
N TYR A 73 -9.60 7.96 -8.16
CA TYR A 73 -9.77 8.03 -9.61
C TYR A 73 -8.45 7.94 -10.40
N THR A 74 -7.31 7.84 -9.71
CA THR A 74 -6.04 7.64 -10.42
C THR A 74 -5.94 6.19 -10.92
N PRO A 75 -5.59 5.99 -12.20
CA PRO A 75 -5.52 4.67 -12.79
C PRO A 75 -4.34 3.88 -12.23
N LYS A 76 -4.62 2.83 -11.48
CA LYS A 76 -3.60 2.00 -10.84
C LYS A 76 -3.80 0.53 -11.20
N ARG A 77 -3.21 0.08 -12.33
CA ARG A 77 -3.34 -1.31 -12.80
C ARG A 77 -2.79 -2.35 -11.80
N VAL A 78 -1.72 -1.99 -11.09
CA VAL A 78 -0.92 -2.88 -10.23
C VAL A 78 -1.20 -2.66 -8.73
N GLN A 79 -2.02 -1.67 -8.35
CA GLN A 79 -2.25 -1.32 -6.94
C GLN A 79 -2.95 -2.43 -6.16
N GLY A 80 -2.48 -2.67 -4.92
CA GLY A 80 -3.06 -3.62 -3.98
C GLY A 80 -4.42 -3.18 -3.42
N ARG A 81 -5.31 -4.16 -3.10
CA ARG A 81 -6.64 -3.92 -2.52
C ARG A 81 -6.60 -3.19 -1.17
N ARG A 82 -5.57 -3.44 -0.36
CA ARG A 82 -5.43 -2.85 0.98
C ARG A 82 -5.34 -1.32 0.95
N LEU A 83 -4.59 -0.77 -0.02
CA LEU A 83 -4.41 0.66 -0.15
C LEU A 83 -5.71 1.35 -0.64
N GLU A 84 -6.45 0.69 -1.52
CA GLU A 84 -7.75 1.18 -1.98
C GLU A 84 -8.77 1.22 -0.83
N LEU A 85 -8.88 0.14 -0.05
CA LEU A 85 -9.74 0.11 1.14
C LEU A 85 -9.35 1.20 2.15
N ALA A 86 -8.06 1.38 2.40
CA ALA A 86 -7.58 2.44 3.29
C ALA A 86 -7.98 3.83 2.80
N ASN A 87 -7.91 4.08 1.49
CA ASN A 87 -8.32 5.37 0.92
C ASN A 87 -9.84 5.57 0.96
N ILE A 88 -10.64 4.52 0.73
CA ILE A 88 -12.09 4.54 0.90
C ILE A 88 -12.45 4.87 2.36
N LEU A 89 -11.82 4.20 3.31
CA LEU A 89 -12.05 4.45 4.74
C LEU A 89 -11.70 5.89 5.13
N LYS A 90 -10.54 6.40 4.71
CA LYS A 90 -10.12 7.79 4.97
C LYS A 90 -11.12 8.80 4.42
N ALA A 91 -11.52 8.65 3.16
CA ALA A 91 -12.46 9.55 2.52
C ALA A 91 -13.83 9.52 3.21
N ASN A 92 -14.34 8.34 3.53
CA ASN A 92 -15.62 8.17 4.21
C ASN A 92 -15.59 8.72 5.64
N THR A 93 -14.51 8.49 6.38
CA THR A 93 -14.36 9.01 7.75
C THR A 93 -14.33 10.54 7.77
N ILE A 94 -13.56 11.16 6.87
CA ILE A 94 -13.51 12.63 6.76
C ILE A 94 -14.86 13.16 6.31
N GLY A 95 -15.54 12.52 5.35
CA GLY A 95 -16.88 12.88 4.92
C GLY A 95 -17.90 12.84 6.07
N LEU A 96 -17.90 11.75 6.84
CA LEU A 96 -18.76 11.61 8.03
C LEU A 96 -18.50 12.72 9.05
N LEU A 97 -17.23 12.98 9.38
CA LEU A 97 -16.85 14.02 10.35
C LEU A 97 -17.23 15.42 9.86
N SER A 98 -17.04 15.70 8.57
CA SER A 98 -17.43 16.99 7.96
C SER A 98 -18.93 17.22 8.05
N ILE A 99 -19.75 16.21 7.72
CA ILE A 99 -21.22 16.29 7.80
C ILE A 99 -21.64 16.44 9.27
N ALA A 100 -21.07 15.65 10.18
CA ALA A 100 -21.39 15.74 11.59
C ALA A 100 -21.07 17.12 12.18
N LEU A 101 -19.95 17.74 11.76
CA LEU A 101 -19.58 19.09 12.15
C LEU A 101 -20.59 20.13 11.66
N VAL A 102 -21.00 20.04 10.39
CA VAL A 102 -22.00 20.94 9.80
C VAL A 102 -23.33 20.79 10.53
N LEU A 103 -23.81 19.58 10.77
CA LEU A 103 -25.04 19.34 11.50
C LEU A 103 -24.97 19.82 12.95
N PHE A 104 -23.82 19.67 13.61
CA PHE A 104 -23.59 20.21 14.94
C PHE A 104 -23.66 21.74 14.96
N ALA A 105 -23.06 22.41 13.97
CA ALA A 105 -23.12 23.86 13.82
C ALA A 105 -24.55 24.35 13.54
N CYS A 106 -25.31 23.59 12.74
CA CYS A 106 -26.68 23.90 12.35
C CYS A 106 -27.75 23.37 13.34
N ARG A 107 -27.36 22.81 14.49
CA ARG A 107 -28.29 22.15 15.42
C ARG A 107 -29.42 23.02 15.98
N LYS A 108 -29.25 24.34 15.97
CA LYS A 108 -30.25 25.32 16.42
C LYS A 108 -31.28 25.65 15.32
N ASN A 109 -31.06 25.16 14.10
CA ASN A 109 -31.99 25.37 12.99
C ASN A 109 -33.08 24.29 13.04
N ASP A 110 -34.34 24.70 12.94
CA ASP A 110 -35.51 23.81 13.04
C ASP A 110 -35.52 22.72 11.98
N TYR A 111 -34.90 22.98 10.81
CA TYR A 111 -34.81 22.00 9.71
C TYR A 111 -33.75 20.91 9.96
N PHE A 112 -32.60 21.28 10.49
CA PHE A 112 -31.46 20.36 10.64
C PHE A 112 -31.28 19.79 12.06
N GLY A 113 -31.96 20.40 13.05
CA GLY A 113 -31.83 19.99 14.44
C GLY A 113 -32.29 18.54 14.73
N ASN A 114 -33.19 18.03 13.91
CA ASN A 114 -33.75 16.67 14.02
C ASN A 114 -33.08 15.65 13.10
N PHE A 115 -31.93 15.97 12.51
CA PHE A 115 -31.23 15.03 11.63
C PHE A 115 -30.68 13.85 12.42
N SER A 116 -30.97 12.62 12.00
CA SER A 116 -30.57 11.41 12.73
C SER A 116 -29.08 11.11 12.61
N GLY A 117 -28.34 11.20 13.70
CA GLY A 117 -26.93 10.78 13.76
C GLY A 117 -26.74 9.28 13.50
N GLN A 118 -27.71 8.46 13.93
CA GLN A 118 -27.68 7.00 13.66
C GLN A 118 -27.74 6.69 12.17
N MET A 119 -28.56 7.46 11.43
CA MET A 119 -28.63 7.32 9.98
C MET A 119 -27.28 7.61 9.30
N LEU A 120 -26.54 8.61 9.77
CA LEU A 120 -25.20 8.90 9.22
C LEU A 120 -24.19 7.79 9.48
N VAL A 121 -24.21 7.19 10.67
CA VAL A 121 -23.35 6.05 10.98
C VAL A 121 -23.73 4.85 10.11
N LEU A 122 -25.01 4.60 9.94
CA LEU A 122 -25.50 3.53 9.08
C LEU A 122 -25.09 3.78 7.61
N PHE A 123 -25.26 5.02 7.11
CA PHE A 123 -24.80 5.43 5.79
C PHE A 123 -23.30 5.18 5.61
N PHE A 124 -22.48 5.58 6.58
CA PHE A 124 -21.03 5.32 6.54
C PHE A 124 -20.70 3.84 6.35
N VAL A 125 -21.31 2.97 7.16
CA VAL A 125 -21.06 1.52 7.08
C VAL A 125 -21.51 0.95 5.73
N ILE A 126 -22.73 1.27 5.30
CA ILE A 126 -23.28 0.80 4.02
C ILE A 126 -22.42 1.29 2.86
N ASN A 127 -22.07 2.58 2.86
CA ASN A 127 -21.31 3.19 1.77
C ASN A 127 -19.90 2.59 1.63
N VAL A 128 -19.19 2.39 2.75
CA VAL A 128 -17.86 1.75 2.73
C VAL A 128 -17.94 0.33 2.16
N ILE A 129 -18.94 -0.46 2.58
CA ILE A 129 -19.12 -1.83 2.10
C ILE A 129 -19.51 -1.84 0.62
N ALA A 130 -20.46 -1.00 0.22
CA ALA A 130 -20.93 -0.92 -1.16
C ALA A 130 -19.82 -0.48 -2.10
N GLU A 131 -19.10 0.61 -1.80
CA GLU A 131 -17.98 1.13 -2.58
C GLU A 131 -16.86 0.10 -2.74
N PHE A 132 -16.44 -0.52 -1.64
CA PHE A 132 -15.41 -1.56 -1.70
C PHE A 132 -15.86 -2.78 -2.52
N SER A 133 -17.13 -3.17 -2.41
CA SER A 133 -17.70 -4.30 -3.14
C SER A 133 -17.78 -4.01 -4.64
N VAL A 134 -18.37 -2.87 -5.03
CA VAL A 134 -18.51 -2.46 -6.43
C VAL A 134 -17.15 -2.32 -7.10
N ARG A 135 -16.20 -1.64 -6.46
CA ARG A 135 -14.83 -1.49 -6.98
C ARG A 135 -14.11 -2.84 -7.07
N SER A 136 -14.32 -3.74 -6.11
CA SER A 136 -13.75 -5.10 -6.16
C SER A 136 -14.31 -5.93 -7.30
N ILE A 137 -15.61 -5.85 -7.57
CA ILE A 137 -16.27 -6.53 -8.70
C ILE A 137 -15.74 -5.98 -10.03
N LEU A 138 -15.73 -4.64 -10.16
CA LEU A 138 -15.25 -3.99 -11.39
C LEU A 138 -13.77 -4.32 -11.66
N ARG A 139 -12.94 -4.31 -10.64
CA ARG A 139 -11.54 -4.73 -10.73
C ARG A 139 -11.40 -6.18 -11.18
N ARG A 140 -12.20 -7.11 -10.64
CA ARG A 140 -12.18 -8.52 -11.07
C ARG A 140 -12.57 -8.65 -12.53
N ALA A 141 -13.62 -7.95 -12.95
CA ALA A 141 -14.07 -7.95 -14.35
C ALA A 141 -12.98 -7.41 -15.29
N LEU A 142 -12.38 -6.24 -14.98
CA LEU A 142 -11.30 -5.66 -15.77
C LEU A 142 -10.05 -6.56 -15.82
N ARG A 143 -9.68 -7.20 -14.71
CA ARG A 143 -8.57 -8.16 -14.69
C ARG A 143 -8.85 -9.38 -15.55
N SER A 144 -10.04 -9.95 -15.47
CA SER A 144 -10.46 -11.07 -16.31
C SER A 144 -10.48 -10.70 -17.80
N MET A 145 -10.93 -9.49 -18.15
CA MET A 145 -10.86 -9.01 -19.54
C MET A 145 -9.42 -8.89 -20.03
N ARG A 146 -8.52 -8.35 -19.21
CA ARG A 146 -7.10 -8.19 -19.57
C ARG A 146 -6.39 -9.52 -19.75
N SER A 147 -6.64 -10.49 -18.88
CA SER A 147 -6.06 -11.85 -19.02
C SER A 147 -6.53 -12.57 -20.30
N LYS A 148 -7.72 -12.21 -20.82
CA LYS A 148 -8.25 -12.69 -22.10
C LYS A 148 -7.75 -11.90 -23.33
N GLY A 149 -6.84 -10.93 -23.11
CA GLY A 149 -6.26 -10.14 -24.21
C GLY A 149 -6.96 -8.81 -24.52
N TYR A 150 -8.06 -8.49 -23.83
CA TYR A 150 -8.74 -7.19 -24.01
C TYR A 150 -8.08 -6.08 -23.19
N ASN A 151 -8.11 -4.86 -23.69
CA ASN A 151 -7.55 -3.67 -23.00
C ASN A 151 -6.11 -3.85 -22.54
N GLN A 152 -5.28 -4.49 -23.39
CA GLN A 152 -3.84 -4.61 -23.19
C GLN A 152 -3.15 -3.30 -23.53
N LYS A 153 -2.03 -3.02 -22.87
CA LYS A 153 -1.10 -1.95 -23.19
C LYS A 153 0.12 -2.53 -23.87
N HIS A 154 0.41 -2.03 -25.06
CA HIS A 154 1.60 -2.40 -25.80
C HIS A 154 2.80 -1.60 -25.30
N LEU A 155 3.83 -2.32 -24.82
CA LEU A 155 4.99 -1.75 -24.17
C LEU A 155 6.24 -2.14 -24.94
N LEU A 156 7.14 -1.18 -25.15
CA LEU A 156 8.49 -1.38 -25.68
C LEU A 156 9.49 -1.25 -24.53
N LEU A 157 10.47 -2.17 -24.50
CA LEU A 157 11.61 -2.06 -23.60
C LEU A 157 12.80 -1.45 -24.35
N VAL A 158 13.51 -0.54 -23.70
CA VAL A 158 14.73 0.08 -24.21
C VAL A 158 15.88 -0.25 -23.28
N GLY A 159 16.80 -1.08 -23.73
CA GLY A 159 17.90 -1.69 -22.99
C GLY A 159 17.58 -3.12 -22.53
N TYR A 160 18.46 -4.07 -22.89
CA TYR A 160 18.42 -5.44 -22.42
C TYR A 160 19.27 -5.57 -21.16
N SER A 161 18.63 -5.69 -20.03
CA SER A 161 19.28 -5.82 -18.72
C SER A 161 18.52 -6.78 -17.83
N ARG A 162 19.05 -7.10 -16.67
CA ARG A 162 18.30 -7.87 -15.65
C ARG A 162 17.02 -7.18 -15.21
N ALA A 163 16.96 -5.86 -15.27
CA ALA A 163 15.73 -5.11 -15.03
C ALA A 163 14.68 -5.42 -16.11
N ALA A 164 15.08 -5.53 -17.38
CA ALA A 164 14.22 -5.95 -18.48
C ALA A 164 13.69 -7.38 -18.26
N GLU A 165 14.58 -8.33 -17.99
CA GLU A 165 14.21 -9.72 -17.70
C GLU A 165 13.25 -9.81 -16.50
N GLY A 166 13.60 -9.13 -15.41
CA GLY A 166 12.76 -9.08 -14.22
C GLY A 166 11.39 -8.40 -14.43
N PHE A 167 11.31 -7.46 -15.37
CA PHE A 167 10.03 -6.86 -15.77
C PHE A 167 9.19 -7.84 -16.60
N ILE A 168 9.80 -8.51 -17.59
CA ILE A 168 9.16 -9.53 -18.42
C ILE A 168 8.61 -10.66 -17.54
N ASP A 169 9.39 -11.13 -16.58
CA ASP A 169 8.98 -12.17 -15.65
C ASP A 169 7.72 -11.78 -14.85
N ARG A 170 7.68 -10.55 -14.35
CA ARG A 170 6.52 -10.04 -13.60
C ARG A 170 5.30 -9.87 -14.48
N VAL A 171 5.47 -9.43 -15.72
CA VAL A 171 4.37 -9.29 -16.68
C VAL A 171 3.80 -10.65 -17.06
N ASN A 172 4.65 -11.63 -17.33
CA ASN A 172 4.23 -12.99 -17.69
C ASN A 172 3.57 -13.72 -16.48
N ALA A 173 4.06 -13.47 -15.28
CA ALA A 173 3.46 -14.02 -14.05
C ALA A 173 2.10 -13.37 -13.70
N ASN A 174 1.79 -12.18 -14.24
CA ASN A 174 0.57 -11.44 -13.92
C ASN A 174 -0.15 -10.94 -15.19
N PRO A 175 -0.71 -11.82 -15.99
CA PRO A 175 -1.38 -11.44 -17.25
C PRO A 175 -2.56 -10.50 -17.04
N GLU A 176 -3.15 -10.48 -15.84
CA GLU A 176 -4.23 -9.57 -15.46
C GLU A 176 -3.81 -8.09 -15.37
N TRP A 177 -2.51 -7.77 -15.37
CA TRP A 177 -2.03 -6.39 -15.50
C TRP A 177 -2.29 -5.84 -16.89
N GLY A 178 -2.40 -6.74 -17.89
CA GLY A 178 -2.70 -6.39 -19.26
C GLY A 178 -1.57 -5.63 -19.96
N TYR A 179 -0.33 -5.96 -19.69
CA TYR A 179 0.84 -5.51 -20.46
C TYR A 179 1.20 -6.54 -21.52
N LYS A 180 1.53 -6.07 -22.71
CA LYS A 180 2.08 -6.88 -23.79
C LYS A 180 3.39 -6.25 -24.25
N VAL A 181 4.51 -6.87 -23.92
CA VAL A 181 5.82 -6.44 -24.40
C VAL A 181 5.92 -6.79 -25.89
N ARG A 182 6.21 -5.80 -26.74
CA ARG A 182 6.32 -5.94 -28.18
C ARG A 182 7.71 -6.35 -28.64
N GLY A 183 8.73 -5.94 -27.89
CA GLY A 183 10.13 -6.22 -28.17
C GLY A 183 11.04 -5.43 -27.26
N ILE A 184 12.32 -5.60 -27.47
CA ILE A 184 13.40 -4.91 -26.77
C ILE A 184 14.25 -4.20 -27.82
N LEU A 185 14.68 -2.98 -27.55
CA LEU A 185 15.72 -2.29 -28.30
C LEU A 185 17.01 -2.32 -27.50
N ASP A 186 18.10 -2.72 -28.12
CA ASP A 186 19.40 -2.80 -27.46
C ASP A 186 20.54 -2.59 -28.48
N ASP A 187 21.62 -1.90 -28.03
CA ASP A 187 22.74 -1.58 -28.91
C ASP A 187 23.88 -2.63 -28.84
N HIS A 188 23.90 -3.43 -27.77
CA HIS A 188 24.98 -4.38 -27.47
C HIS A 188 24.58 -5.83 -27.75
N GLU A 189 23.31 -6.14 -27.69
CA GLU A 189 22.81 -7.50 -27.89
C GLU A 189 22.47 -7.78 -29.35
N GLU A 190 22.70 -9.02 -29.77
CA GLU A 190 22.44 -9.43 -31.14
C GLU A 190 20.96 -9.35 -31.51
N TRP A 191 20.67 -8.88 -32.70
CA TRP A 191 19.33 -8.86 -33.27
C TRP A 191 18.73 -10.28 -33.30
N GLY A 192 17.53 -10.42 -32.75
CA GLY A 192 16.85 -11.71 -32.63
C GLY A 192 17.14 -12.48 -31.33
N LYS A 193 18.05 -12.01 -30.46
CA LYS A 193 18.15 -12.57 -29.08
C LYS A 193 16.81 -12.58 -28.42
N GLU A 194 16.45 -13.69 -27.81
CA GLU A 194 15.12 -13.92 -27.28
C GLU A 194 15.15 -14.23 -25.78
N TYR A 195 14.25 -13.61 -25.03
CA TYR A 195 13.96 -13.95 -23.62
C TYR A 195 12.46 -14.16 -23.43
N LYS A 196 12.05 -15.39 -23.10
CA LYS A 196 10.63 -15.77 -22.86
C LYS A 196 9.67 -15.29 -23.97
N ASN A 197 10.00 -15.57 -25.23
CA ASN A 197 9.26 -15.19 -26.43
C ASN A 197 9.27 -13.69 -26.76
N ILE A 198 10.12 -12.89 -26.12
CA ILE A 198 10.30 -11.48 -26.44
C ILE A 198 11.68 -11.29 -27.02
N ARG A 199 11.74 -10.71 -28.23
CA ARG A 199 12.97 -10.59 -29.02
C ARG A 199 13.54 -9.19 -29.00
N VAL A 200 14.85 -9.10 -29.15
CA VAL A 200 15.52 -7.85 -29.52
C VAL A 200 15.17 -7.59 -30.98
N ILE A 201 14.48 -6.46 -31.23
CA ILE A 201 13.91 -6.11 -32.55
C ILE A 201 14.64 -4.99 -33.26
N GLY A 202 15.62 -4.36 -32.64
CA GLY A 202 16.40 -3.28 -33.21
C GLY A 202 17.31 -2.61 -32.20
N LYS A 203 17.97 -1.55 -32.65
CA LYS A 203 18.86 -0.71 -31.84
C LYS A 203 18.09 0.45 -31.17
N THR A 204 18.71 1.10 -30.19
CA THR A 204 18.14 2.30 -29.60
C THR A 204 18.00 3.47 -30.56
N THR A 205 18.78 3.47 -31.64
CA THR A 205 18.70 4.42 -32.78
C THR A 205 17.40 4.30 -33.54
N ASP A 206 16.80 3.11 -33.59
CA ASP A 206 15.58 2.83 -34.35
C ASP A 206 14.30 3.30 -33.59
N LEU A 207 14.47 3.81 -32.36
CA LEU A 207 13.39 4.22 -31.48
C LEU A 207 12.50 5.29 -32.13
N ASP A 208 13.07 6.30 -32.81
CA ASP A 208 12.31 7.36 -33.50
C ASP A 208 11.36 6.80 -34.56
N GLU A 209 11.85 5.85 -35.37
CA GLU A 209 11.09 5.22 -36.44
C GLU A 209 9.94 4.37 -35.88
N ILE A 210 10.23 3.58 -34.84
CA ILE A 210 9.23 2.72 -34.19
C ILE A 210 8.14 3.58 -33.51
N LEU A 211 8.51 4.72 -32.93
CA LEU A 211 7.55 5.64 -32.33
C LEU A 211 6.67 6.35 -33.36
N ALA A 212 7.19 6.63 -34.55
CA ALA A 212 6.42 7.21 -35.62
C ALA A 212 5.25 6.33 -36.08
N LEU A 213 5.33 5.01 -35.90
CA LEU A 213 4.27 4.06 -36.24
C LEU A 213 3.07 4.13 -35.26
N ASN A 214 3.18 4.86 -34.15
CA ASN A 214 2.11 5.18 -33.18
C ASN A 214 1.35 3.95 -32.61
N THR A 215 2.01 2.81 -32.50
CA THR A 215 1.41 1.52 -32.06
C THR A 215 1.68 1.21 -30.58
N LEU A 216 2.46 2.05 -29.90
CA LEU A 216 2.90 1.84 -28.53
C LEU A 216 2.12 2.70 -27.54
N ASP A 217 1.83 2.13 -26.40
CA ASP A 217 1.15 2.78 -25.27
C ASP A 217 2.09 3.27 -24.18
N GLU A 218 3.17 2.52 -23.96
CA GLU A 218 4.17 2.83 -22.95
C GLU A 218 5.57 2.41 -23.44
N ILE A 219 6.57 3.13 -22.93
CA ILE A 219 7.98 2.78 -23.08
C ILE A 219 8.53 2.57 -21.68
N ALA A 220 9.31 1.51 -21.49
CA ALA A 220 10.07 1.30 -20.27
C ALA A 220 11.56 1.26 -20.60
N ILE A 221 12.29 2.23 -20.07
CA ILE A 221 13.74 2.30 -20.21
C ILE A 221 14.33 1.39 -19.14
N THR A 222 15.08 0.37 -19.59
CA THR A 222 15.65 -0.70 -18.76
C THR A 222 17.14 -0.86 -19.03
N LEU A 223 17.84 0.24 -19.34
CA LEU A 223 19.27 0.26 -19.60
C LEU A 223 20.07 -0.35 -18.45
N SER A 224 21.16 -1.01 -18.77
CA SER A 224 22.17 -1.37 -17.77
C SER A 224 22.89 -0.10 -17.26
N ILE A 225 23.49 -0.16 -16.08
CA ILE A 225 24.16 1.01 -15.47
C ILE A 225 25.26 1.57 -16.37
N ASN A 226 25.94 0.70 -17.13
CA ASN A 226 27.02 1.10 -18.03
C ASN A 226 26.51 1.90 -19.25
N GLU A 227 25.23 1.82 -19.58
CA GLU A 227 24.59 2.45 -20.73
C GLU A 227 23.88 3.77 -20.36
N TYR A 228 23.99 4.24 -19.12
CA TYR A 228 23.32 5.49 -18.70
C TYR A 228 23.84 6.74 -19.43
N GLY A 229 24.97 6.67 -20.13
CA GLY A 229 25.43 7.73 -21.02
C GLY A 229 24.43 8.05 -22.15
N ASP A 230 23.67 7.06 -22.62
CA ASP A 230 22.65 7.23 -23.67
C ASP A 230 21.27 7.63 -23.15
N LEU A 231 21.08 7.65 -21.81
CA LEU A 231 19.79 7.88 -21.19
C LEU A 231 19.18 9.22 -21.60
N GLU A 232 19.98 10.30 -21.63
CA GLU A 232 19.52 11.65 -21.98
C GLU A 232 18.96 11.68 -23.42
N ARG A 233 19.67 11.09 -24.37
CA ARG A 233 19.24 10.98 -25.77
C ARG A 233 17.93 10.21 -25.88
N ILE A 234 17.83 9.05 -25.24
CA ILE A 234 16.65 8.19 -25.27
C ILE A 234 15.43 8.89 -24.63
N VAL A 235 15.63 9.55 -23.48
CA VAL A 235 14.56 10.30 -22.82
C VAL A 235 14.07 11.43 -23.71
N ALA A 236 14.97 12.20 -24.35
CA ALA A 236 14.58 13.29 -25.24
C ALA A 236 13.70 12.81 -26.41
N VAL A 237 14.06 11.66 -27.03
CA VAL A 237 13.27 11.02 -28.08
C VAL A 237 11.89 10.60 -27.55
N CYS A 238 11.84 9.97 -26.39
CA CYS A 238 10.60 9.53 -25.75
C CYS A 238 9.68 10.72 -25.42
N GLU A 239 10.20 11.80 -24.86
CA GLU A 239 9.42 13.00 -24.52
C GLU A 239 8.83 13.65 -25.78
N LYS A 240 9.60 13.74 -26.85
CA LYS A 240 9.17 14.29 -28.13
C LYS A 240 8.01 13.50 -28.74
N SER A 241 7.98 12.18 -28.52
CA SER A 241 6.91 11.31 -29.02
C SER A 241 5.57 11.47 -28.26
N GLY A 242 5.61 11.96 -27.02
CA GLY A 242 4.46 12.04 -26.13
C GLY A 242 3.94 10.69 -25.62
N VAL A 243 4.63 9.59 -25.88
CA VAL A 243 4.33 8.26 -25.34
C VAL A 243 4.71 8.22 -23.86
N HIS A 244 3.89 7.58 -23.04
CA HIS A 244 4.14 7.49 -21.59
C HIS A 244 5.41 6.67 -21.32
N THR A 245 6.45 7.34 -20.84
CA THR A 245 7.75 6.73 -20.58
C THR A 245 7.96 6.52 -19.09
N LYS A 246 8.58 5.40 -18.73
CA LYS A 246 8.99 5.10 -17.36
C LYS A 246 10.42 4.55 -17.37
N PHE A 247 11.16 4.88 -16.33
CA PHE A 247 12.50 4.37 -16.13
C PHE A 247 12.49 3.28 -15.05
N ILE A 248 13.09 2.13 -15.36
CA ILE A 248 13.25 0.99 -14.46
C ILE A 248 14.74 0.75 -14.27
N PRO A 249 15.35 1.30 -13.23
CA PRO A 249 16.80 1.22 -13.06
C PRO A 249 17.25 -0.19 -12.70
N ASP A 250 18.38 -0.61 -13.27
CA ASP A 250 19.01 -1.89 -13.02
C ASP A 250 19.96 -1.82 -11.80
N TYR A 251 19.42 -1.81 -10.60
CA TYR A 251 20.18 -1.79 -9.35
C TYR A 251 20.10 -3.11 -8.56
N HIS A 252 19.39 -4.12 -9.05
CA HIS A 252 19.16 -5.37 -8.30
C HIS A 252 20.44 -6.09 -7.89
N ASN A 253 21.52 -5.92 -8.64
CA ASN A 253 22.82 -6.53 -8.30
C ASN A 253 23.54 -5.80 -7.16
N PHE A 254 23.24 -4.52 -6.95
CA PHE A 254 23.94 -3.66 -6.00
C PHE A 254 23.14 -3.44 -4.71
N ILE A 255 21.80 -3.54 -4.80
CA ILE A 255 20.88 -3.30 -3.69
C ILE A 255 20.03 -4.55 -3.45
N PRO A 256 20.47 -5.48 -2.55
CA PRO A 256 19.76 -6.73 -2.31
C PRO A 256 18.45 -6.55 -1.53
N THR A 257 18.17 -5.36 -1.02
CA THR A 257 16.97 -5.04 -0.22
C THR A 257 15.94 -4.29 -1.07
N LYS A 258 14.72 -4.11 -0.54
CA LYS A 258 13.72 -3.25 -1.18
C LYS A 258 14.11 -1.79 -0.97
N PRO A 259 14.58 -1.08 -2.00
CA PRO A 259 14.94 0.33 -1.87
C PRO A 259 13.68 1.16 -1.65
N PHE A 260 13.84 2.26 -0.94
CA PHE A 260 12.82 3.27 -0.78
C PHE A 260 13.28 4.54 -1.51
N MET A 261 12.40 5.10 -2.33
CA MET A 261 12.67 6.34 -3.04
C MET A 261 12.04 7.51 -2.29
N GLU A 262 12.84 8.51 -2.00
CA GLU A 262 12.45 9.77 -1.38
C GLU A 262 12.76 10.92 -2.35
N ASP A 263 11.90 11.92 -2.38
CA ASP A 263 12.14 13.15 -3.14
C ASP A 263 12.67 14.22 -2.19
N LEU A 264 13.92 14.60 -2.39
CA LEU A 264 14.55 15.68 -1.65
C LEU A 264 14.52 16.96 -2.49
N GLN A 265 13.39 17.66 -2.47
CA GLN A 265 13.19 18.93 -3.22
C GLN A 265 13.47 18.79 -4.73
N GLY A 266 13.00 17.73 -5.35
CA GLY A 266 13.22 17.46 -6.77
C GLY A 266 14.42 16.55 -7.07
N LEU A 267 15.23 16.18 -6.07
CA LEU A 267 16.30 15.22 -6.20
C LEU A 267 15.80 13.83 -5.75
N PRO A 268 15.67 12.85 -6.65
CA PRO A 268 15.27 11.50 -6.27
C PRO A 268 16.41 10.79 -5.51
N VAL A 269 16.20 10.49 -4.24
CA VAL A 269 17.15 9.77 -3.39
C VAL A 269 16.69 8.33 -3.21
N ILE A 270 17.55 7.37 -3.52
CA ILE A 270 17.26 5.96 -3.34
C ILE A 270 17.95 5.47 -2.06
N HIS A 271 17.15 5.20 -1.04
CA HIS A 271 17.65 4.60 0.18
C HIS A 271 17.85 3.10 -0.01
N ILE A 272 19.08 2.63 0.20
CA ILE A 272 19.47 1.22 0.02
C ILE A 272 18.74 0.32 1.01
N ARG A 273 18.45 0.83 2.21
CA ARG A 273 17.82 0.05 3.28
C ARG A 273 16.63 0.79 3.88
N HIS A 274 15.45 0.25 3.72
CA HIS A 274 14.26 0.73 4.43
C HIS A 274 14.18 0.08 5.82
N VAL A 275 14.24 0.91 6.87
CA VAL A 275 14.03 0.46 8.25
C VAL A 275 12.62 0.89 8.69
N PRO A 276 11.63 -0.04 8.77
CA PRO A 276 10.23 0.33 9.09
C PRO A 276 10.06 1.00 10.45
N LEU A 277 11.03 0.81 11.37
CA LEU A 277 11.00 1.36 12.72
C LEU A 277 11.45 2.82 12.83
N THR A 278 11.90 3.46 11.74
CA THR A 278 12.19 4.90 11.72
C THR A 278 10.89 5.73 11.79
N SER A 279 9.75 5.17 11.38
CA SER A 279 8.45 5.81 11.58
C SER A 279 8.07 5.80 13.06
N LEU A 280 7.77 6.97 13.62
CA LEU A 280 7.35 7.15 15.01
C LEU A 280 6.16 6.25 15.38
N MET A 281 5.17 6.15 14.48
CA MET A 281 3.98 5.31 14.68
C MET A 281 4.35 3.83 14.81
N ASN A 282 5.20 3.31 13.90
CA ASN A 282 5.61 1.91 13.93
C ASN A 282 6.47 1.60 15.16
N ALA A 283 7.34 2.52 15.57
CA ALA A 283 8.16 2.40 16.78
C ALA A 283 7.28 2.37 18.05
N THR A 284 6.29 3.25 18.14
CA THR A 284 5.35 3.31 19.27
C THR A 284 4.46 2.08 19.33
N MET A 285 3.88 1.65 18.20
CA MET A 285 3.09 0.42 18.13
C MET A 285 3.93 -0.80 18.53
N LYS A 286 5.15 -0.92 17.99
CA LYS A 286 6.05 -2.00 18.37
C LYS A 286 6.32 -1.98 19.88
N ARG A 287 6.62 -0.81 20.46
CA ARG A 287 6.88 -0.71 21.90
C ARG A 287 5.68 -1.12 22.75
N GLY A 288 4.46 -0.73 22.33
CA GLY A 288 3.22 -1.15 22.98
C GLY A 288 3.03 -2.68 22.94
N VAL A 289 3.22 -3.29 21.77
CA VAL A 289 3.13 -4.75 21.61
C VAL A 289 4.21 -5.47 22.42
N ASP A 290 5.46 -4.96 22.44
CA ASP A 290 6.57 -5.55 23.20
C ASP A 290 6.26 -5.52 24.72
N ILE A 291 5.76 -4.41 25.25
CA ILE A 291 5.41 -4.29 26.69
C ILE A 291 4.23 -5.21 27.02
N PHE A 292 3.15 -5.14 26.24
CA PHE A 292 1.97 -5.99 26.46
C PHE A 292 2.33 -7.48 26.40
N GLY A 293 3.07 -7.90 25.37
CA GLY A 293 3.52 -9.27 25.21
C GLY A 293 4.43 -9.73 26.35
N ALA A 294 5.34 -8.87 26.81
CA ALA A 294 6.23 -9.18 27.94
C ALA A 294 5.42 -9.38 29.24
N VAL A 295 4.44 -8.51 29.52
CA VAL A 295 3.57 -8.63 30.70
C VAL A 295 2.77 -9.94 30.68
N VAL A 296 2.13 -10.22 29.52
CA VAL A 296 1.36 -11.46 29.34
C VAL A 296 2.25 -12.69 29.51
N ALA A 297 3.43 -12.68 28.90
CA ALA A 297 4.39 -13.78 29.03
C ALA A 297 4.85 -13.98 30.48
N LEU A 298 5.18 -12.90 31.20
CA LEU A 298 5.59 -12.98 32.60
C LEU A 298 4.47 -13.56 33.49
N VAL A 299 3.22 -13.15 33.27
CA VAL A 299 2.07 -13.69 34.04
C VAL A 299 1.86 -15.17 33.69
N LEU A 300 1.83 -15.51 32.41
CA LEU A 300 1.57 -16.89 31.96
C LEU A 300 2.67 -17.87 32.43
N PHE A 301 3.94 -17.47 32.34
CA PHE A 301 5.08 -18.32 32.70
C PHE A 301 5.51 -18.19 34.16
N SER A 302 4.87 -17.32 34.96
CA SER A 302 5.23 -17.12 36.37
C SER A 302 5.25 -18.42 37.19
N PRO A 303 4.31 -19.37 37.08
CA PRO A 303 4.38 -20.62 37.84
C PRO A 303 5.60 -21.47 37.45
N PHE A 304 5.96 -21.52 36.16
CA PHE A 304 7.15 -22.24 35.71
C PHE A 304 8.46 -21.55 36.17
N MET A 305 8.46 -20.21 36.16
CA MET A 305 9.57 -19.42 36.67
C MET A 305 9.77 -19.68 38.17
N LEU A 306 8.70 -19.77 38.97
CA LEU A 306 8.76 -20.09 40.39
C LEU A 306 9.31 -21.49 40.63
N LEU A 307 8.86 -22.49 39.88
CA LEU A 307 9.40 -23.86 39.95
C LEU A 307 10.88 -23.88 39.62
N THR A 308 11.33 -23.12 38.59
CA THR A 308 12.73 -23.00 38.22
C THR A 308 13.57 -22.38 39.37
N VAL A 309 13.05 -21.32 40.02
CA VAL A 309 13.70 -20.69 41.18
C VAL A 309 13.93 -21.70 42.32
N ILE A 310 12.86 -22.47 42.65
CA ILE A 310 12.91 -23.49 43.67
C ILE A 310 13.95 -24.57 43.29
N GLY A 311 13.90 -25.08 42.06
CA GLY A 311 14.83 -26.06 41.55
C GLY A 311 16.30 -25.61 41.65
N ILE A 312 16.62 -24.37 41.26
CA ILE A 312 17.98 -23.82 41.35
C ILE A 312 18.42 -23.69 42.80
N LYS A 313 17.54 -23.24 43.72
CA LYS A 313 17.86 -23.07 45.14
C LYS A 313 18.14 -24.41 45.86
N VAL A 314 17.40 -25.45 45.46
CA VAL A 314 17.57 -26.80 46.04
C VAL A 314 18.84 -27.46 45.54
N THR A 315 19.23 -27.22 44.27
CA THR A 315 20.35 -27.91 43.64
C THR A 315 21.70 -27.25 43.90
N SER A 316 21.78 -25.94 44.14
CA SER A 316 23.06 -25.27 44.37
C SER A 316 22.94 -23.93 45.12
N PRO A 317 23.86 -23.62 46.08
CA PRO A 317 23.88 -22.33 46.76
C PRO A 317 24.28 -21.19 45.83
N GLY A 318 23.73 -19.96 46.07
CA GLY A 318 24.07 -18.74 45.34
C GLY A 318 22.88 -18.04 44.67
N PRO A 319 23.13 -16.98 43.86
CA PRO A 319 22.08 -16.20 43.22
C PRO A 319 21.37 -16.99 42.12
N VAL A 320 20.04 -16.85 42.04
CA VAL A 320 19.20 -17.55 41.08
C VAL A 320 19.31 -16.93 39.67
N ILE A 321 19.50 -15.61 39.63
CA ILE A 321 19.56 -14.83 38.39
C ILE A 321 21.01 -14.51 38.05
N PHE A 322 21.41 -14.83 36.84
CA PHE A 322 22.68 -14.45 36.26
C PHE A 322 22.49 -13.23 35.36
N SER A 323 23.35 -12.23 35.53
CA SER A 323 23.37 -11.02 34.73
C SER A 323 24.59 -10.97 33.82
N GLN A 324 24.40 -10.72 32.55
CA GLN A 324 25.47 -10.57 31.56
C GLN A 324 25.29 -9.29 30.78
N GLU A 325 26.34 -8.51 30.64
CA GLU A 325 26.37 -7.35 29.76
C GLU A 325 26.44 -7.79 28.30
N ARG A 326 25.53 -7.24 27.47
CA ARG A 326 25.50 -7.46 26.03
C ARG A 326 25.35 -6.16 25.28
N VAL A 327 25.87 -6.13 24.07
CA VAL A 327 25.73 -4.98 23.16
C VAL A 327 24.37 -5.03 22.49
N GLY A 328 23.63 -3.95 22.63
CA GLY A 328 22.30 -3.78 22.06
C GLY A 328 22.28 -2.81 20.87
N LEU A 329 21.11 -2.24 20.62
CA LEU A 329 20.88 -1.30 19.53
C LEU A 329 21.76 -0.05 19.68
N HIS A 330 22.33 0.44 18.56
CA HIS A 330 23.26 1.58 18.52
C HIS A 330 24.51 1.41 19.39
N ASN A 331 25.01 0.19 19.51
CA ASN A 331 26.21 -0.15 20.28
C ASN A 331 26.12 0.21 21.78
N LYS A 332 24.90 0.36 22.32
CA LYS A 332 24.68 0.60 23.76
C LYS A 332 24.62 -0.71 24.50
N SER A 333 25.45 -0.87 25.55
CA SER A 333 25.40 -2.05 26.40
C SER A 333 24.12 -2.08 27.24
N PHE A 334 23.60 -3.28 27.45
CA PHE A 334 22.48 -3.53 28.35
C PHE A 334 22.70 -4.82 29.15
N LYS A 335 22.11 -4.90 30.35
CA LYS A 335 22.17 -6.09 31.21
C LYS A 335 21.07 -7.07 30.82
N MET A 336 21.46 -8.25 30.36
CA MET A 336 20.56 -9.35 30.08
C MET A 336 20.51 -10.29 31.29
N TYR A 337 19.29 -10.54 31.78
CA TYR A 337 19.06 -11.45 32.92
C TYR A 337 18.62 -12.82 32.43
N LYS A 338 19.16 -13.89 33.03
CA LYS A 338 18.76 -15.28 32.77
C LYS A 338 18.82 -16.10 34.05
N PHE A 339 18.05 -17.17 34.13
CA PHE A 339 18.23 -18.14 35.21
C PHE A 339 19.61 -18.80 35.14
N ARG A 340 20.21 -19.06 36.27
CA ARG A 340 21.50 -19.71 36.38
C ARG A 340 21.36 -21.17 35.95
N SER A 341 22.16 -21.60 34.98
CA SER A 341 22.21 -22.97 34.46
C SER A 341 23.46 -23.77 34.93
N MET A 342 24.44 -23.09 35.52
CA MET A 342 25.70 -23.72 35.98
C MET A 342 25.93 -23.38 37.44
N ALA A 343 26.54 -24.29 38.19
CA ALA A 343 26.99 -24.04 39.55
C ALA A 343 28.08 -22.95 39.58
N VAL A 344 28.11 -22.16 40.66
CA VAL A 344 29.19 -21.17 40.86
C VAL A 344 30.49 -21.94 41.09
N GLN A 345 31.39 -21.86 40.12
CA GLN A 345 32.76 -22.39 40.35
C GLN A 345 33.47 -21.44 41.30
N PRO A 346 34.15 -21.96 42.35
CA PRO A 346 35.01 -21.13 43.17
C PRO A 346 36.08 -20.48 42.26
N PRO A 347 36.56 -19.26 42.58
CA PRO A 347 37.61 -18.62 41.81
C PRO A 347 38.77 -19.61 41.71
N ARG A 348 39.12 -20.00 40.50
CA ARG A 348 40.35 -20.78 40.25
C ARG A 348 41.46 -19.87 40.72
N SER A 349 42.16 -20.28 41.79
CA SER A 349 43.38 -19.66 42.19
C SER A 349 44.35 -19.66 41.00
N GLU A 350 44.89 -18.51 40.64
CA GLU A 350 45.81 -18.32 39.50
C GLU A 350 47.12 -19.12 39.64
N GLU A 351 47.32 -19.81 40.78
CA GLU A 351 48.52 -20.59 41.11
C GLU A 351 48.75 -21.83 40.22
N ARG A 352 47.89 -22.22 39.30
CA ARG A 352 48.15 -23.38 38.44
C ARG A 352 48.63 -23.06 37.01
N ARG A 353 48.97 -21.81 36.72
CA ARG A 353 49.57 -21.46 35.42
C ARG A 353 51.13 -21.32 35.44
N VAL A 354 51.73 -21.38 36.57
CA VAL A 354 53.19 -21.29 36.67
C VAL A 354 53.70 -22.69 37.04
N GLY A 355 53.75 -23.58 36.09
CA GLY A 355 54.32 -24.90 36.34
C GLY A 355 54.09 -25.90 35.24
N LYS A 356 54.36 -25.53 34.00
CA LYS A 356 54.68 -26.38 32.86
C LYS A 356 55.38 -25.54 31.81
N GLU A 357 56.58 -25.16 32.02
CA GLU A 357 57.58 -25.07 30.97
C GLU A 357 58.42 -26.38 30.98
#